data_176ec38fa688f10da17e9ca33ce1a620
#
_entry.id   176ec38fa688f10da17e9ca33ce1a620
#
_cell.length_a   1.000
_cell.length_b   1.000
_cell.length_c   1.000
_cell.angle_alpha   90.00
_cell.angle_beta   90.00
_cell.angle_gamma   90.00
#
_symmetry.space_group_name_H-M   'P 1'
#
loop_
_entity.id
_entity.type
_entity.pdbx_description
1 polymer ?
#
loop_
_entity_poly.entity_id
_entity_poly.type
_entity_poly.pdbx_seq_one_letter_code
_entity_poly.pdbx_strand_id
1 'polypeptide(L)'
;MVDSDTKVPFNEAAFACIDFETTGFSQKSDRVLEVAVVIVQQGQIGDIWTTLINPGDGKALGASHVHGIRKEWLFQAPSFAEIAGDLFNSFDGKVIVAHNVNFDLGFLRAELSRAQLLPHGLLFPNWDTMKAAEFAPKETASKKLRDVAKAFDITIENAHQALDDTLAVAKIISAVTPIIGDSVLFNTFEAPGKSHQSGQRRLRPTLS
;
A
#
# COMPACT_ATOMS: atom_id res chain seq x y z
N MET A 1 -0.86 4.48 28.63
CA MET A 1 -0.92 5.83 28.04
C MET A 1 0.39 6.00 27.30
N VAL A 2 0.38 5.78 25.99
CA VAL A 2 1.55 6.03 25.14
C VAL A 2 1.54 7.53 24.88
N ASP A 3 2.67 8.16 25.06
CA ASP A 3 2.86 9.59 24.87
C ASP A 3 2.61 9.91 23.39
N SER A 4 1.45 10.49 23.08
CA SER A 4 0.96 10.74 21.72
C SER A 4 1.77 11.83 20.97
N ASP A 5 2.86 12.31 21.56
CA ASP A 5 3.68 13.41 21.02
C ASP A 5 5.05 12.96 20.46
N THR A 6 5.38 11.68 20.48
CA THR A 6 6.65 11.21 19.90
C THR A 6 6.55 11.21 18.38
N LYS A 7 7.19 12.19 17.75
CA LYS A 7 7.33 12.26 16.29
C LYS A 7 8.62 11.60 15.86
N VAL A 8 8.55 10.84 14.77
CA VAL A 8 9.69 10.15 14.19
C VAL A 8 10.12 10.87 12.92
N PRO A 9 11.41 11.23 12.76
CA PRO A 9 11.92 11.83 11.54
C PRO A 9 11.85 10.86 10.36
N PHE A 10 11.80 11.40 9.13
CA PHE A 10 11.66 10.60 7.90
C PHE A 10 12.76 9.53 7.77
N ASN A 11 14.00 9.87 8.02
CA ASN A 11 15.14 8.96 7.92
C ASN A 11 15.18 7.86 9.00
N GLU A 12 14.43 8.02 10.08
CA GLU A 12 14.30 7.02 11.17
C GLU A 12 12.98 6.23 11.09
N ALA A 13 11.99 6.76 10.35
CA ALA A 13 10.70 6.14 10.22
C ALA A 13 10.77 4.79 9.48
N ALA A 14 9.95 3.84 9.93
CA ALA A 14 9.63 2.67 9.16
C ALA A 14 8.41 2.97 8.27
N PHE A 15 8.46 2.54 7.01
CA PHE A 15 7.41 2.75 6.03
C PHE A 15 6.78 1.43 5.62
N ALA A 16 5.45 1.42 5.51
CA ALA A 16 4.69 0.38 4.85
C ALA A 16 4.23 0.93 3.49
N CYS A 17 4.96 0.61 2.45
CA CYS A 17 4.58 0.95 1.07
C CYS A 17 3.45 0.03 0.65
N ILE A 18 2.35 0.57 0.10
CA ILE A 18 1.18 -0.20 -0.30
C ILE A 18 0.73 0.17 -1.70
N ASP A 19 0.05 -0.77 -2.35
CA ASP A 19 -0.72 -0.55 -3.57
C ASP A 19 -1.90 -1.52 -3.62
N PHE A 20 -3.05 -1.05 -4.11
CA PHE A 20 -4.28 -1.83 -4.27
C PHE A 20 -4.71 -1.89 -5.73
N GLU A 21 -4.92 -3.11 -6.23
CA GLU A 21 -5.75 -3.30 -7.42
C GLU A 21 -7.22 -3.39 -7.01
N THR A 22 -8.08 -2.75 -7.79
CA THR A 22 -9.49 -2.57 -7.43
C THR A 22 -10.43 -2.84 -8.60
N THR A 23 -11.72 -3.08 -8.30
CA THR A 23 -12.75 -3.24 -9.32
C THR A 23 -13.12 -1.93 -10.03
N GLY A 24 -12.63 -0.79 -9.53
CA GLY A 24 -12.89 0.54 -10.09
C GLY A 24 -12.43 1.64 -9.16
N PHE A 25 -12.88 2.87 -9.36
CA PHE A 25 -12.36 4.05 -8.67
C PHE A 25 -13.20 4.51 -7.49
N SER A 26 -14.40 3.96 -7.31
CA SER A 26 -15.35 4.39 -6.29
C SER A 26 -15.19 3.58 -5.00
N GLN A 27 -14.58 4.15 -3.99
CA GLN A 27 -14.43 3.54 -2.65
C GLN A 27 -15.78 3.14 -2.03
N LYS A 28 -16.90 3.75 -2.47
CA LYS A 28 -18.25 3.44 -1.99
C LYS A 28 -18.79 2.12 -2.57
N SER A 29 -18.54 1.85 -3.86
CA SER A 29 -19.15 0.72 -4.60
C SER A 29 -18.14 -0.33 -5.03
N ASP A 30 -16.88 0.06 -5.22
CA ASP A 30 -15.85 -0.84 -5.70
C ASP A 30 -15.11 -1.55 -4.56
N ARG A 31 -14.37 -2.58 -4.90
CA ARG A 31 -13.73 -3.50 -3.96
C ARG A 31 -12.25 -3.67 -4.30
N VAL A 32 -11.46 -4.00 -3.31
CA VAL A 32 -10.07 -4.41 -3.49
C VAL A 32 -10.01 -5.83 -4.05
N LEU A 33 -9.11 -6.06 -5.02
CA LEU A 33 -8.85 -7.33 -5.69
C LEU A 33 -7.48 -7.90 -5.36
N GLU A 34 -6.52 -7.03 -5.06
CA GLU A 34 -5.18 -7.39 -4.67
C GLU A 34 -4.61 -6.31 -3.76
N VAL A 35 -3.77 -6.70 -2.84
CA VAL A 35 -2.96 -5.81 -2.01
C VAL A 35 -1.52 -6.26 -2.02
N ALA A 36 -0.60 -5.32 -2.07
CA ALA A 36 0.80 -5.53 -1.79
C ALA A 36 1.27 -4.57 -0.71
N VAL A 37 2.15 -5.05 0.16
CA VAL A 37 2.84 -4.28 1.19
C VAL A 37 4.32 -4.59 1.12
N VAL A 38 5.15 -3.55 1.04
CA VAL A 38 6.61 -3.66 1.08
C VAL A 38 7.10 -2.76 2.21
N ILE A 39 7.83 -3.34 3.16
CA ILE A 39 8.38 -2.58 4.28
C ILE A 39 9.71 -1.96 3.88
N VAL A 40 9.88 -0.68 4.22
CA VAL A 40 11.16 0.03 4.11
C VAL A 40 11.54 0.60 5.46
N GLN A 41 12.75 0.31 5.91
CA GLN A 41 13.30 0.86 7.15
C GLN A 41 14.73 1.32 6.91
N GLN A 42 15.04 2.55 7.34
CA GLN A 42 16.35 3.17 7.13
C GLN A 42 16.81 3.11 5.67
N GLY A 43 15.89 3.30 4.73
CA GLY A 43 16.14 3.23 3.29
C GLY A 43 16.37 1.82 2.74
N GLN A 44 16.23 0.76 3.56
CA GLN A 44 16.40 -0.64 3.13
C GLN A 44 15.04 -1.30 2.95
N ILE A 45 14.87 -1.99 1.82
CA ILE A 45 13.68 -2.81 1.55
C ILE A 45 13.78 -4.10 2.36
N GLY A 46 12.73 -4.39 3.15
CA GLY A 46 12.62 -5.56 4.01
C GLY A 46 11.49 -6.49 3.57
N ASP A 47 10.59 -6.80 4.50
CA ASP A 47 9.51 -7.77 4.30
C ASP A 47 8.56 -7.37 3.17
N ILE A 48 8.12 -8.37 2.42
CA ILE A 48 7.13 -8.25 1.35
C ILE A 48 5.94 -9.14 1.70
N TRP A 49 4.75 -8.56 1.63
CA TRP A 49 3.49 -9.26 1.82
C TRP A 49 2.53 -8.90 0.69
N THR A 50 1.95 -9.89 0.03
CA THR A 50 0.97 -9.66 -1.04
C THR A 50 -0.07 -10.76 -1.06
N THR A 51 -1.30 -10.45 -1.46
CA THR A 51 -2.37 -11.42 -1.68
C THR A 51 -3.44 -10.91 -2.63
N LEU A 52 -4.01 -11.81 -3.42
CA LEU A 52 -5.30 -11.59 -4.07
C LEU A 52 -6.42 -11.58 -3.01
N ILE A 53 -7.51 -10.88 -3.32
CA ILE A 53 -8.67 -10.72 -2.43
C ILE A 53 -9.93 -11.05 -3.20
N ASN A 54 -10.78 -11.90 -2.60
CA ASN A 54 -12.11 -12.16 -3.11
C ASN A 54 -13.03 -10.99 -2.78
N PRO A 55 -13.54 -10.25 -3.79
CA PRO A 55 -14.38 -9.08 -3.56
C PRO A 55 -15.82 -9.42 -3.15
N GLY A 56 -16.16 -10.72 -3.11
CA GLY A 56 -17.51 -11.24 -2.89
C GLY A 56 -18.27 -11.51 -4.19
N ASP A 57 -19.40 -12.21 -4.05
CA ASP A 57 -20.22 -12.65 -5.18
C ASP A 57 -20.82 -11.49 -5.98
N GLY A 58 -20.94 -11.71 -7.29
CA GLY A 58 -21.59 -10.79 -8.21
C GLY A 58 -20.83 -9.52 -8.56
N LYS A 59 -19.59 -9.33 -8.05
CA LYS A 59 -18.77 -8.18 -8.42
C LYS A 59 -18.09 -8.37 -9.78
N ALA A 60 -18.23 -7.37 -10.65
CA ALA A 60 -17.45 -7.28 -11.85
C ALA A 60 -15.99 -6.92 -11.50
N LEU A 61 -15.04 -7.39 -12.31
CA LEU A 61 -13.60 -7.11 -12.07
C LEU A 61 -13.17 -5.72 -12.52
N GLY A 62 -14.08 -4.93 -13.10
CA GLY A 62 -13.75 -3.59 -13.59
C GLY A 62 -12.74 -3.63 -14.74
N ALA A 63 -11.65 -2.87 -14.59
CA ALA A 63 -10.64 -2.72 -15.62
C ALA A 63 -9.65 -3.91 -15.66
N SER A 64 -10.16 -5.14 -15.83
CA SER A 64 -9.33 -6.35 -15.87
C SER A 64 -8.24 -6.32 -16.95
N HIS A 65 -8.44 -5.54 -18.01
CA HIS A 65 -7.42 -5.30 -19.05
C HIS A 65 -6.24 -4.43 -18.55
N VAL A 66 -6.40 -3.74 -17.42
CA VAL A 66 -5.34 -2.93 -16.79
C VAL A 66 -4.54 -3.79 -15.80
N HIS A 67 -5.20 -4.32 -14.75
CA HIS A 67 -4.54 -5.09 -13.70
C HIS A 67 -4.33 -6.57 -14.04
N GLY A 68 -4.95 -7.10 -15.10
CA GLY A 68 -4.76 -8.48 -15.58
C GLY A 68 -5.30 -9.58 -14.66
N ILE A 69 -5.97 -9.25 -13.54
CA ILE A 69 -6.53 -10.24 -12.61
C ILE A 69 -7.69 -10.97 -13.28
N ARG A 70 -7.69 -12.30 -13.16
CA ARG A 70 -8.75 -13.18 -13.67
C ARG A 70 -9.67 -13.62 -12.55
N LYS A 71 -10.97 -13.75 -12.87
CA LYS A 71 -12.00 -14.13 -11.89
C LYS A 71 -11.69 -15.48 -11.22
N GLU A 72 -11.15 -16.42 -11.97
CA GLU A 72 -10.82 -17.76 -11.50
C GLU A 72 -9.77 -17.75 -10.38
N TRP A 73 -8.89 -16.75 -10.36
CA TRP A 73 -7.85 -16.62 -9.33
C TRP A 73 -8.42 -16.20 -7.97
N LEU A 74 -9.58 -15.54 -7.98
CA LEU A 74 -10.20 -14.94 -6.79
C LEU A 74 -11.08 -15.93 -6.01
N PHE A 75 -11.51 -17.05 -6.61
CA PHE A 75 -12.43 -17.99 -5.93
C PHE A 75 -11.86 -18.57 -4.63
N GLN A 76 -10.54 -18.76 -4.57
CA GLN A 76 -9.85 -19.30 -3.38
C GLN A 76 -9.09 -18.20 -2.62
N ALA A 77 -9.22 -16.96 -3.04
CA ALA A 77 -8.60 -15.86 -2.34
C ALA A 77 -9.39 -15.53 -1.06
N PRO A 78 -8.72 -15.09 0.01
CA PRO A 78 -9.39 -14.63 1.22
C PRO A 78 -10.22 -13.37 0.94
N SER A 79 -11.27 -13.15 1.72
CA SER A 79 -11.95 -11.87 1.80
C SER A 79 -11.04 -10.82 2.46
N PHE A 80 -11.38 -9.53 2.29
CA PHE A 80 -10.63 -8.46 2.96
C PHE A 80 -10.70 -8.59 4.49
N ALA A 81 -11.84 -9.00 5.04
CA ALA A 81 -12.00 -9.19 6.48
C ALA A 81 -11.05 -10.25 7.05
N GLU A 82 -10.78 -11.32 6.29
CA GLU A 82 -9.87 -12.39 6.72
C GLU A 82 -8.40 -11.97 6.74
N ILE A 83 -8.02 -10.99 5.92
CA ILE A 83 -6.63 -10.50 5.87
C ILE A 83 -6.39 -9.23 6.69
N ALA A 84 -7.44 -8.60 7.18
CA ALA A 84 -7.37 -7.30 7.81
C ALA A 84 -6.45 -7.27 9.03
N GLY A 85 -6.41 -8.34 9.83
CA GLY A 85 -5.51 -8.45 10.98
C GLY A 85 -4.03 -8.47 10.56
N ASP A 86 -3.68 -9.27 9.55
CA ASP A 86 -2.31 -9.33 9.03
C ASP A 86 -1.91 -7.99 8.39
N LEU A 87 -2.85 -7.35 7.68
CA LEU A 87 -2.63 -6.05 7.07
C LEU A 87 -2.36 -4.97 8.14
N PHE A 88 -3.14 -4.93 9.22
CA PHE A 88 -2.89 -4.03 10.34
C PHE A 88 -1.52 -4.28 11.00
N ASN A 89 -1.15 -5.55 11.20
CA ASN A 89 0.16 -5.89 11.74
C ASN A 89 1.31 -5.40 10.85
N SER A 90 1.10 -5.38 9.53
CA SER A 90 2.08 -4.83 8.59
C SER A 90 2.28 -3.32 8.76
N PHE A 91 1.29 -2.60 9.29
CA PHE A 91 1.34 -1.14 9.49
C PHE A 91 1.81 -0.73 10.88
N ASP A 92 1.90 -1.67 11.83
CA ASP A 92 2.25 -1.36 13.22
C ASP A 92 3.59 -0.63 13.32
N GLY A 93 3.60 0.52 13.97
CA GLY A 93 4.77 1.39 14.12
C GLY A 93 5.23 2.09 12.83
N LYS A 94 4.44 2.05 11.72
CA LYS A 94 4.90 2.49 10.41
C LYS A 94 4.05 3.60 9.81
N VAL A 95 4.66 4.36 8.92
CA VAL A 95 4.01 5.34 8.05
C VAL A 95 3.55 4.64 6.77
N ILE A 96 2.26 4.77 6.43
CA ILE A 96 1.74 4.20 5.18
C ILE A 96 2.17 5.09 4.01
N VAL A 97 2.69 4.46 2.97
CA VAL A 97 3.13 5.14 1.75
C VAL A 97 2.46 4.51 0.54
N ALA A 98 1.95 5.35 -0.36
CA ALA A 98 1.46 4.92 -1.66
C ALA A 98 1.72 6.00 -2.71
N HIS A 99 1.47 5.69 -3.97
CA HIS A 99 1.49 6.67 -5.04
C HIS A 99 0.05 7.16 -5.30
N ASN A 100 -0.25 8.41 -4.95
CA ASN A 100 -1.60 8.94 -4.75
C ASN A 100 -2.28 8.30 -3.52
N VAL A 101 -1.64 8.42 -2.39
CA VAL A 101 -1.96 7.75 -1.12
C VAL A 101 -3.43 7.90 -0.67
N ASN A 102 -4.11 8.96 -1.08
CA ASN A 102 -5.54 9.14 -0.76
C ASN A 102 -6.43 8.09 -1.42
N PHE A 103 -6.05 7.57 -2.58
CA PHE A 103 -6.76 6.50 -3.25
C PHE A 103 -6.71 5.21 -2.41
N ASP A 104 -5.53 4.77 -2.06
CA ASP A 104 -5.33 3.53 -1.31
C ASP A 104 -5.88 3.62 0.12
N LEU A 105 -5.63 4.71 0.83
CA LEU A 105 -6.21 4.93 2.15
C LEU A 105 -7.74 5.01 2.12
N GLY A 106 -8.32 5.53 1.05
CA GLY A 106 -9.76 5.56 0.87
C GLY A 106 -10.35 4.16 0.74
N PHE A 107 -9.73 3.29 -0.08
CA PHE A 107 -10.13 1.89 -0.20
C PHE A 107 -9.88 1.11 1.09
N LEU A 108 -8.72 1.28 1.73
CA LEU A 108 -8.41 0.67 3.03
C LEU A 108 -9.50 0.98 4.05
N ARG A 109 -9.87 2.25 4.21
CA ARG A 109 -10.94 2.68 5.13
C ARG A 109 -12.30 2.09 4.77
N ALA A 110 -12.64 2.08 3.49
CA ALA A 110 -13.92 1.54 3.02
C ALA A 110 -14.02 0.04 3.27
N GLU A 111 -12.97 -0.73 3.00
CA GLU A 111 -12.96 -2.18 3.26
C GLU A 111 -12.97 -2.49 4.75
N LEU A 112 -12.19 -1.78 5.57
CA LEU A 112 -12.21 -1.92 7.02
C LEU A 112 -13.59 -1.57 7.61
N SER A 113 -14.26 -0.55 7.07
CA SER A 113 -15.62 -0.19 7.49
C SER A 113 -16.64 -1.28 7.15
N ARG A 114 -16.54 -1.87 5.93
CA ARG A 114 -17.41 -3.00 5.53
C ARG A 114 -17.20 -4.23 6.40
N ALA A 115 -15.96 -4.48 6.77
CA ALA A 115 -15.59 -5.57 7.68
C ALA A 115 -15.92 -5.27 9.15
N GLN A 116 -16.43 -4.08 9.47
CA GLN A 116 -16.68 -3.60 10.84
C GLN A 116 -15.40 -3.58 11.73
N LEU A 117 -14.25 -3.35 11.09
CA LEU A 117 -12.93 -3.36 11.72
C LEU A 117 -12.26 -1.97 11.76
N LEU A 118 -12.93 -0.94 11.23
CA LEU A 118 -12.41 0.43 11.26
C LEU A 118 -12.64 1.07 12.62
N PRO A 119 -11.61 1.31 13.44
CA PRO A 119 -11.77 2.02 14.70
C PRO A 119 -12.23 3.46 14.45
N HIS A 120 -13.08 3.96 15.33
CA HIS A 120 -13.55 5.34 15.24
C HIS A 120 -12.38 6.32 15.41
N GLY A 121 -12.30 7.29 14.49
CA GLY A 121 -11.25 8.32 14.54
C GLY A 121 -9.84 7.85 14.16
N LEU A 122 -9.67 6.62 13.66
CA LEU A 122 -8.37 6.12 13.24
C LEU A 122 -7.77 6.97 12.12
N LEU A 123 -6.59 7.53 12.38
CA LEU A 123 -5.78 8.23 11.40
C LEU A 123 -4.52 7.42 11.13
N PHE A 124 -4.25 7.16 9.86
CA PHE A 124 -2.99 6.56 9.43
C PHE A 124 -1.97 7.65 9.14
N PRO A 125 -0.80 7.70 9.79
CA PRO A 125 0.30 8.51 9.33
C PRO A 125 0.65 8.06 7.92
N ASN A 126 0.81 9.01 7.01
CA ASN A 126 1.02 8.66 5.60
C ASN A 126 1.92 9.64 4.87
N TRP A 127 2.48 9.19 3.77
CA TRP A 127 3.25 10.00 2.84
C TRP A 127 2.95 9.58 1.39
N ASP A 128 2.89 10.57 0.49
CA ASP A 128 2.56 10.37 -0.92
C ASP A 128 3.82 10.47 -1.78
N THR A 129 4.16 9.42 -2.52
CA THR A 129 5.33 9.41 -3.39
C THR A 129 5.20 10.36 -4.59
N MET A 130 4.03 10.92 -4.89
CA MET A 130 3.91 12.02 -5.84
C MET A 130 4.77 13.24 -5.42
N LYS A 131 5.02 13.41 -4.11
CA LYS A 131 5.92 14.46 -3.57
C LYS A 131 7.39 14.18 -3.86
N ALA A 132 7.75 12.91 -4.10
CA ALA A 132 9.14 12.54 -4.41
C ALA A 132 9.66 13.22 -5.68
N ALA A 133 8.77 13.64 -6.58
CA ALA A 133 9.13 14.40 -7.77
C ALA A 133 9.98 15.67 -7.46
N GLU A 134 9.78 16.27 -6.29
CA GLU A 134 10.51 17.47 -5.84
C GLU A 134 11.95 17.16 -5.43
N PHE A 135 12.26 15.90 -5.15
CA PHE A 135 13.57 15.43 -4.70
C PHE A 135 14.30 14.62 -5.78
N ALA A 136 13.67 14.45 -6.95
CA ALA A 136 14.22 13.60 -8.00
C ALA A 136 15.50 14.22 -8.61
N PRO A 137 16.56 13.41 -8.88
CA PRO A 137 17.80 13.88 -9.48
C PRO A 137 17.61 14.32 -10.94
N LYS A 138 16.51 13.90 -11.58
CA LYS A 138 16.14 14.23 -12.96
C LYS A 138 14.77 14.85 -12.98
N GLU A 139 14.51 15.70 -13.98
CA GLU A 139 13.19 16.27 -14.21
C GLU A 139 12.16 15.18 -14.50
N THR A 140 10.98 15.30 -13.91
CA THR A 140 9.87 14.39 -14.13
C THR A 140 8.91 14.93 -15.20
N ALA A 141 8.53 14.08 -16.16
CA ALA A 141 7.55 14.46 -17.18
C ALA A 141 6.14 14.66 -16.60
N SER A 142 5.81 13.95 -15.53
CA SER A 142 4.55 14.09 -14.79
C SER A 142 4.68 13.49 -13.38
N LYS A 143 3.60 13.62 -12.57
CA LYS A 143 3.53 12.97 -11.24
C LYS A 143 3.03 11.52 -11.31
N LYS A 144 2.95 10.87 -12.46
CA LYS A 144 2.61 9.44 -12.56
C LYS A 144 3.75 8.58 -12.00
N LEU A 145 3.43 7.46 -11.37
CA LEU A 145 4.41 6.57 -10.75
C LEU A 145 5.58 6.25 -11.67
N ARG A 146 5.29 5.88 -12.92
CA ARG A 146 6.32 5.57 -13.93
C ARG A 146 7.29 6.72 -14.18
N ASP A 147 6.78 7.96 -14.26
CA ASP A 147 7.60 9.12 -14.56
C ASP A 147 8.46 9.51 -13.34
N VAL A 148 7.88 9.43 -12.14
CA VAL A 148 8.62 9.66 -10.89
C VAL A 148 9.68 8.57 -10.70
N ALA A 149 9.34 7.29 -10.87
CA ALA A 149 10.29 6.18 -10.78
C ALA A 149 11.46 6.36 -11.77
N LYS A 150 11.15 6.71 -13.04
CA LYS A 150 12.18 6.95 -14.07
C LYS A 150 13.13 8.09 -13.69
N ALA A 151 12.66 9.11 -13.00
CA ALA A 151 13.51 10.23 -12.57
C ALA A 151 14.53 9.83 -11.48
N PHE A 152 14.29 8.69 -10.81
CA PHE A 152 15.20 8.04 -9.86
C PHE A 152 15.96 6.83 -10.48
N ASP A 153 15.90 6.63 -11.81
CA ASP A 153 16.48 5.45 -12.50
C ASP A 153 15.86 4.11 -12.04
N ILE A 154 14.61 4.13 -11.58
CA ILE A 154 13.85 2.95 -11.15
C ILE A 154 13.01 2.45 -12.32
N THR A 155 13.19 1.17 -12.69
CA THR A 155 12.37 0.48 -13.70
C THR A 155 11.22 -0.25 -13.02
N ILE A 156 10.01 -0.15 -13.59
CA ILE A 156 8.84 -0.94 -13.22
C ILE A 156 8.68 -2.01 -14.30
N GLU A 157 8.75 -3.29 -13.92
CA GLU A 157 8.71 -4.40 -14.88
C GLU A 157 7.30 -4.66 -15.39
N ASN A 158 6.34 -4.90 -14.48
CA ASN A 158 4.95 -5.18 -14.82
C ASN A 158 4.04 -4.13 -14.16
N ALA A 159 3.92 -2.97 -14.78
CA ALA A 159 3.02 -1.93 -14.29
C ALA A 159 1.57 -2.46 -14.17
N HIS A 160 0.85 -1.98 -13.17
CA HIS A 160 -0.51 -2.44 -12.81
C HIS A 160 -0.56 -3.87 -12.26
N GLN A 161 0.50 -4.28 -11.60
CA GLN A 161 0.50 -5.38 -10.65
C GLN A 161 0.87 -4.78 -9.29
N ALA A 162 0.04 -4.99 -8.28
CA ALA A 162 0.20 -4.33 -6.99
C ALA A 162 1.62 -4.50 -6.42
N LEU A 163 2.24 -5.67 -6.58
CA LEU A 163 3.59 -5.90 -6.07
C LEU A 163 4.65 -5.06 -6.80
N ASP A 164 4.63 -5.01 -8.14
CA ASP A 164 5.64 -4.28 -8.91
C ASP A 164 5.53 -2.76 -8.70
N ASP A 165 4.30 -2.25 -8.62
CA ASP A 165 4.05 -0.84 -8.33
C ASP A 165 4.44 -0.51 -6.87
N THR A 166 4.15 -1.38 -5.89
CA THR A 166 4.61 -1.21 -4.50
C THR A 166 6.13 -1.27 -4.37
N LEU A 167 6.81 -2.15 -5.12
CA LEU A 167 8.28 -2.19 -5.15
C LEU A 167 8.88 -0.90 -5.72
N ALA A 168 8.25 -0.30 -6.73
CA ALA A 168 8.67 1.00 -7.24
C ALA A 168 8.51 2.10 -6.19
N VAL A 169 7.36 2.13 -5.48
CA VAL A 169 7.11 3.03 -4.34
C VAL A 169 8.19 2.84 -3.27
N ALA A 170 8.51 1.60 -2.89
CA ALA A 170 9.53 1.30 -1.89
C ALA A 170 10.93 1.77 -2.31
N LYS A 171 11.32 1.56 -3.58
CA LYS A 171 12.60 2.04 -4.13
C LYS A 171 12.66 3.58 -4.14
N ILE A 172 11.56 4.26 -4.45
CA ILE A 172 11.48 5.73 -4.36
C ILE A 172 11.70 6.17 -2.92
N ILE A 173 11.03 5.56 -1.92
CA ILE A 173 11.24 5.86 -0.50
C ILE A 173 12.71 5.65 -0.11
N SER A 174 13.32 4.53 -0.51
CA SER A 174 14.74 4.29 -0.24
C SER A 174 15.64 5.40 -0.80
N ALA A 175 15.34 5.86 -2.01
CA ALA A 175 16.12 6.91 -2.68
C ALA A 175 15.94 8.29 -2.03
N VAL A 176 14.74 8.67 -1.56
CA VAL A 176 14.48 9.97 -0.96
C VAL A 176 14.84 10.04 0.53
N THR A 177 14.93 8.90 1.22
CA THR A 177 15.23 8.86 2.65
C THR A 177 16.49 9.67 3.04
N PRO A 178 17.65 9.50 2.39
CA PRO A 178 18.84 10.30 2.72
C PRO A 178 18.72 11.78 2.32
N ILE A 179 17.84 12.11 1.38
CA ILE A 179 17.64 13.48 0.88
C ILE A 179 16.72 14.26 1.83
N ILE A 180 15.62 13.66 2.26
CA ILE A 180 14.65 14.29 3.16
C ILE A 180 15.21 14.39 4.58
N GLY A 181 15.96 13.37 5.04
CA GLY A 181 16.59 13.36 6.35
C GLY A 181 15.59 13.52 7.49
N ASP A 182 15.78 14.50 8.35
CA ASP A 182 14.95 14.84 9.51
C ASP A 182 13.94 15.97 9.27
N SER A 183 13.86 16.48 8.04
CA SER A 183 13.02 17.64 7.71
C SER A 183 11.51 17.36 7.75
N VAL A 184 11.10 16.09 7.71
CA VAL A 184 9.69 15.66 7.82
C VAL A 184 9.52 14.75 9.04
N LEU A 185 8.49 15.01 9.84
CA LEU A 185 8.20 14.28 11.06
C LEU A 185 6.84 13.59 10.97
N PHE A 186 6.74 12.36 11.45
CA PHE A 186 5.50 11.58 11.49
C PHE A 186 5.09 11.22 12.92
N ASN A 187 3.78 11.12 13.16
CA ASN A 187 3.26 10.41 14.31
C ASN A 187 3.42 8.90 14.07
N THR A 188 3.60 8.12 15.14
CA THR A 188 3.59 6.65 15.03
C THR A 188 2.16 6.11 14.97
N PHE A 189 1.97 4.97 14.32
CA PHE A 189 0.72 4.23 14.27
C PHE A 189 0.83 2.98 15.13
N GLU A 190 -0.17 2.74 15.97
CA GLU A 190 -0.30 1.46 16.69
C GLU A 190 -1.46 0.67 16.11
N ALA A 191 -1.20 -0.56 15.70
CA ALA A 191 -2.23 -1.45 15.20
C ALA A 191 -3.20 -1.82 16.34
N PRO A 192 -4.52 -1.84 16.08
CA PRO A 192 -5.48 -2.35 17.06
C PRO A 192 -5.18 -3.82 17.36
N GLY A 193 -5.22 -4.18 18.65
CA GLY A 193 -4.75 -5.45 19.19
C GLY A 193 -5.19 -6.70 18.43
N LYS A 194 -4.30 -7.67 18.40
CA LYS A 194 -4.35 -8.92 17.66
C LYS A 194 -5.57 -9.78 18.04
N SER A 195 -6.60 -9.85 17.20
CA SER A 195 -7.74 -10.77 17.41
C SER A 195 -8.38 -11.28 16.14
N HIS A 196 -7.62 -11.52 15.07
CA HIS A 196 -8.21 -12.00 13.83
C HIS A 196 -7.59 -13.30 13.35
N GLN A 197 -8.44 -14.21 12.87
CA GLN A 197 -8.00 -15.40 12.13
C GLN A 197 -7.44 -14.91 10.78
N SER A 198 -6.16 -15.16 10.53
CA SER A 198 -5.57 -14.85 9.24
C SER A 198 -6.03 -15.84 8.19
N GLY A 199 -6.55 -15.35 7.08
CA GLY A 199 -6.82 -16.15 5.90
C GLY A 199 -5.51 -16.56 5.19
N GLN A 200 -5.53 -17.69 4.50
CA GLN A 200 -4.40 -18.08 3.66
C GLN A 200 -4.22 -17.07 2.51
N ARG A 201 -3.00 -16.57 2.33
CA ARG A 201 -2.65 -15.71 1.19
C ARG A 201 -2.80 -16.45 -0.14
N ARG A 202 -3.35 -15.77 -1.13
CA ARG A 202 -3.46 -16.26 -2.51
C ARG A 202 -2.68 -15.34 -3.43
N LEU A 203 -1.55 -15.80 -3.92
CA LEU A 203 -0.73 -15.05 -4.87
C LEU A 203 -1.28 -15.16 -6.28
N ARG A 204 -0.93 -14.21 -7.15
CA ARG A 204 -1.17 -14.33 -8.59
C ARG A 204 -0.45 -15.59 -9.10
N PRO A 205 -1.08 -16.40 -9.97
CA PRO A 205 -0.38 -17.45 -10.68
C PRO A 205 0.74 -16.86 -11.53
N THR A 206 1.91 -17.48 -11.48
CA THR A 206 3.00 -17.13 -12.41
C THR A 206 2.56 -17.52 -13.82
N LEU A 207 2.55 -16.57 -14.74
CA LEU A 207 2.32 -16.87 -16.16
C LEU A 207 3.60 -17.52 -16.66
N SER A 208 3.54 -18.84 -16.91
CA SER A 208 4.58 -19.60 -17.61
C SER A 208 4.53 -19.36 -19.11
#